data_78acd2ecdc4f386dace09ae0aae3561c
#
_entry.id   78acd2ecdc4f386dace09ae0aae3561c
#
_cell.length_a   1.000
_cell.length_b   1.000
_cell.length_c   1.000
_cell.angle_alpha   90.00
_cell.angle_beta   90.00
_cell.angle_gamma   90.00
#
_symmetry.space_group_name_H-M   'P 1'
#
loop_
_entity.id
_entity.type
_entity.pdbx_description
1 polymer ?
#
loop_
_entity_poly.entity_id
_entity_poly.type
_entity_poly.pdbx_seq_one_letter_code
_entity_poly.pdbx_strand_id
1 'polypeptide(L)'
;VMIMVSIGTFNWDSIRNLRAHPPSSSVVMVVTVAVTVSTHDLAQGVLSGVLLSGFFFAQKVGRILVIRSQSEDEGRVRTYTVLGQVFFASADRFAQSFDFKEVIDTVRIDVSRAHFWDITAVSALDKVVLKFRREGADVEVIGLNEASATMVDRFGLHDKEGAEDLLLPQ
;
A
#
# COMPACT_ATOMS: atom_id res chain seq x y z
N VAL A 1 -26.10 11.13 41.77
CA VAL A 1 -25.87 12.27 40.86
C VAL A 1 -24.93 11.85 39.71
N MET A 2 -23.77 11.20 39.97
CA MET A 2 -22.81 10.80 38.91
C MET A 2 -23.40 9.81 37.89
N ILE A 3 -24.17 8.81 38.29
CA ILE A 3 -24.81 7.85 37.42
C ILE A 3 -25.83 8.52 36.48
N MET A 4 -26.58 9.48 36.99
CA MET A 4 -27.55 10.24 36.18
C MET A 4 -26.86 11.12 35.11
N VAL A 5 -25.73 11.73 35.46
CA VAL A 5 -24.93 12.52 34.51
C VAL A 5 -24.32 11.60 33.46
N SER A 6 -23.80 10.42 33.81
CA SER A 6 -23.23 9.45 32.85
C SER A 6 -24.27 8.94 31.89
N ILE A 7 -25.49 8.65 32.32
CA ILE A 7 -26.59 8.21 31.45
C ILE A 7 -27.06 9.35 30.53
N GLY A 8 -27.12 10.58 31.05
CA GLY A 8 -27.53 11.76 30.26
C GLY A 8 -26.48 12.23 29.23
N THR A 9 -25.19 11.96 29.49
CA THR A 9 -24.09 12.31 28.60
C THR A 9 -23.86 11.23 27.55
N PHE A 10 -24.42 10.03 27.78
CA PHE A 10 -24.26 8.92 26.85
C PHE A 10 -25.10 9.14 25.60
N ASN A 11 -24.45 9.29 24.46
CA ASN A 11 -25.13 9.49 23.17
C ASN A 11 -25.60 8.16 22.57
N TRP A 12 -26.86 7.81 22.82
CA TRP A 12 -27.50 6.60 22.30
C TRP A 12 -27.54 6.54 20.77
N ASP A 13 -27.52 7.67 20.08
CA ASP A 13 -27.44 7.73 18.63
C ASP A 13 -26.10 7.20 18.09
N SER A 14 -25.02 7.29 18.90
CA SER A 14 -23.73 6.70 18.52
C SER A 14 -23.80 5.19 18.37
N ILE A 15 -24.56 4.47 19.22
CA ILE A 15 -24.75 3.02 19.09
C ILE A 15 -25.60 2.70 17.85
N ARG A 16 -26.63 3.48 17.58
CA ARG A 16 -27.50 3.26 16.43
C ARG A 16 -26.77 3.53 15.12
N ASN A 17 -25.88 4.52 15.11
CA ASN A 17 -25.04 4.88 13.97
C ASN A 17 -23.84 3.95 13.76
N LEU A 18 -23.54 3.04 14.70
CA LEU A 18 -22.48 2.03 14.53
C LEU A 18 -22.68 1.18 13.26
N ARG A 19 -23.93 0.97 12.88
CA ARG A 19 -24.26 0.22 11.65
C ARG A 19 -24.11 1.06 10.38
N ALA A 20 -24.12 2.38 10.48
CA ALA A 20 -23.97 3.29 9.36
C ALA A 20 -22.49 3.65 9.07
N HIS A 21 -21.58 3.40 10.04
CA HIS A 21 -20.16 3.67 9.90
C HIS A 21 -19.41 2.46 9.32
N PRO A 22 -18.27 2.69 8.64
CA PRO A 22 -17.45 1.59 8.14
C PRO A 22 -17.06 0.65 9.29
N PRO A 23 -17.13 -0.68 9.09
CA PRO A 23 -16.94 -1.67 10.16
C PRO A 23 -15.60 -1.54 10.89
N SER A 24 -14.58 -1.01 10.23
CA SER A 24 -13.25 -0.76 10.83
C SER A 24 -13.31 0.23 12.01
N SER A 25 -14.06 1.34 11.88
CA SER A 25 -14.19 2.34 12.95
C SER A 25 -14.93 1.78 14.16
N SER A 26 -15.97 0.96 13.93
CA SER A 26 -16.72 0.32 14.99
C SER A 26 -15.87 -0.69 15.77
N VAL A 27 -15.03 -1.47 15.07
CA VAL A 27 -14.09 -2.41 15.70
C VAL A 27 -13.08 -1.68 16.57
N VAL A 28 -12.48 -0.59 16.07
CA VAL A 28 -11.54 0.23 16.87
C VAL A 28 -12.19 0.73 18.15
N MET A 29 -13.40 1.27 18.04
CA MET A 29 -14.12 1.78 19.21
C MET A 29 -14.40 0.68 20.25
N VAL A 30 -14.91 -0.47 19.82
CA VAL A 30 -15.22 -1.58 20.73
C VAL A 30 -13.95 -2.10 21.40
N VAL A 31 -12.87 -2.28 20.66
CA VAL A 31 -11.59 -2.74 21.22
C VAL A 31 -11.02 -1.74 22.21
N THR A 32 -11.02 -0.45 21.88
CA THR A 32 -10.55 0.62 22.79
C THR A 32 -11.31 0.60 24.10
N VAL A 33 -12.65 0.52 24.05
CA VAL A 33 -13.48 0.46 25.25
C VAL A 33 -13.22 -0.82 26.05
N ALA A 34 -13.15 -1.97 25.37
CA ALA A 34 -12.90 -3.26 26.04
C ALA A 34 -11.55 -3.29 26.75
N VAL A 35 -10.49 -2.78 26.11
CA VAL A 35 -9.15 -2.67 26.72
C VAL A 35 -9.18 -1.74 27.92
N THR A 36 -9.76 -0.53 27.78
CA THR A 36 -9.85 0.44 28.87
C THR A 36 -10.59 -0.12 30.07
N VAL A 37 -11.72 -0.81 29.87
CA VAL A 37 -12.52 -1.39 30.96
C VAL A 37 -11.79 -2.58 31.62
N SER A 38 -11.11 -3.42 30.80
CA SER A 38 -10.42 -4.61 31.33
C SER A 38 -9.16 -4.27 32.12
N THR A 39 -8.40 -3.27 31.64
CA THR A 39 -7.11 -2.87 32.23
C THR A 39 -7.29 -1.79 33.33
N HIS A 40 -8.46 -1.13 33.40
CA HIS A 40 -8.72 0.06 34.20
C HIS A 40 -7.70 1.18 33.93
N ASP A 41 -7.07 1.17 32.75
CA ASP A 41 -6.04 2.12 32.35
C ASP A 41 -6.43 2.75 31.00
N LEU A 42 -6.72 4.05 31.04
CA LEU A 42 -7.08 4.84 29.85
C LEU A 42 -5.94 4.93 28.86
N ALA A 43 -4.69 4.98 29.33
CA ALA A 43 -3.53 5.11 28.45
C ALA A 43 -3.37 3.86 27.55
N GLN A 44 -3.56 2.66 28.12
CA GLN A 44 -3.52 1.41 27.36
C GLN A 44 -4.68 1.31 26.36
N GLY A 45 -5.87 1.77 26.75
CA GLY A 45 -7.02 1.86 25.85
C GLY A 45 -6.75 2.77 24.66
N VAL A 46 -6.26 3.98 24.90
CA VAL A 46 -5.91 4.93 23.83
C VAL A 46 -4.82 4.39 22.92
N LEU A 47 -3.74 3.83 23.48
CA LEU A 47 -2.64 3.26 22.71
C LEU A 47 -3.13 2.14 21.78
N SER A 48 -3.93 1.21 22.28
CA SER A 48 -4.51 0.12 21.48
C SER A 48 -5.42 0.63 20.37
N GLY A 49 -6.22 1.66 20.64
CA GLY A 49 -7.09 2.31 19.66
C GLY A 49 -6.30 2.98 18.52
N VAL A 50 -5.24 3.71 18.87
CA VAL A 50 -4.38 4.38 17.89
C VAL A 50 -3.67 3.37 16.99
N LEU A 51 -3.07 2.33 17.56
CA LEU A 51 -2.37 1.29 16.81
C LEU A 51 -3.33 0.55 15.86
N LEU A 52 -4.51 0.17 16.35
CA LEU A 52 -5.50 -0.54 15.54
C LEU A 52 -6.07 0.35 14.43
N SER A 53 -6.32 1.63 14.74
CA SER A 53 -6.77 2.62 13.74
C SER A 53 -5.72 2.82 12.64
N GLY A 54 -4.45 2.97 13.02
CA GLY A 54 -3.33 3.08 12.08
C GLY A 54 -3.21 1.85 11.17
N PHE A 55 -3.38 0.66 11.72
CA PHE A 55 -3.37 -0.59 10.96
C PHE A 55 -4.50 -0.65 9.91
N PHE A 56 -5.74 -0.35 10.31
CA PHE A 56 -6.86 -0.32 9.35
C PHE A 56 -6.70 0.79 8.31
N PHE A 57 -6.16 1.94 8.69
CA PHE A 57 -5.86 3.02 7.76
C PHE A 57 -4.85 2.57 6.70
N ALA A 58 -3.73 1.97 7.11
CA ALA A 58 -2.72 1.46 6.20
C ALA A 58 -3.29 0.43 5.21
N GLN A 59 -4.10 -0.51 5.70
CA GLN A 59 -4.78 -1.48 4.84
C GLN A 59 -5.76 -0.83 3.84
N LYS A 60 -6.49 0.18 4.29
CA LYS A 60 -7.46 0.88 3.42
C LYS A 60 -6.76 1.67 2.32
N VAL A 61 -5.70 2.38 2.65
CA VAL A 61 -4.89 3.14 1.69
C VAL A 61 -4.19 2.20 0.70
N GLY A 62 -3.67 1.05 1.17
CA GLY A 62 -3.07 0.04 0.29
C GLY A 62 -4.01 -0.56 -0.76
N ARG A 63 -5.33 -0.44 -0.56
CA ARG A 63 -6.33 -0.91 -1.55
C ARG A 63 -6.60 0.08 -2.69
N ILE A 64 -6.09 1.30 -2.60
CA ILE A 64 -6.29 2.35 -3.62
C ILE A 64 -5.37 2.12 -4.84
N LEU A 65 -4.36 1.26 -4.72
CA LEU A 65 -3.49 0.91 -5.82
C LEU A 65 -4.27 0.17 -6.92
N VAL A 66 -4.26 0.72 -8.12
CA VAL A 66 -4.85 0.13 -9.32
C VAL A 66 -3.77 0.05 -10.41
N ILE A 67 -3.58 -1.13 -10.97
CA ILE A 67 -2.67 -1.34 -12.09
C ILE A 67 -3.51 -1.82 -13.27
N ARG A 68 -3.38 -1.12 -14.39
CA ARG A 68 -4.02 -1.45 -15.65
C ARG A 68 -2.96 -1.89 -16.64
N SER A 69 -3.19 -3.00 -17.31
CA SER A 69 -2.32 -3.43 -18.39
C SER A 69 -3.02 -3.27 -19.74
N GLN A 70 -2.29 -2.77 -20.72
CA GLN A 70 -2.72 -2.67 -22.10
C GLN A 70 -1.65 -3.29 -22.97
N SER A 71 -2.08 -4.14 -23.91
CA SER A 71 -1.19 -4.72 -24.92
C SER A 71 -1.26 -3.85 -26.17
N GLU A 72 -0.10 -3.52 -26.69
CA GLU A 72 0.08 -2.75 -27.94
C GLU A 72 0.93 -3.58 -28.89
N ASP A 73 0.91 -3.22 -30.17
CA ASP A 73 1.75 -3.80 -31.22
C ASP A 73 1.67 -5.34 -31.31
N GLU A 74 0.45 -5.87 -31.47
CA GLU A 74 0.18 -7.30 -31.60
C GLU A 74 0.72 -8.18 -30.46
N GLY A 75 0.85 -7.61 -29.25
CA GLY A 75 1.30 -8.32 -28.06
C GLY A 75 2.79 -8.21 -27.76
N ARG A 76 3.58 -7.51 -28.58
CA ARG A 76 5.02 -7.34 -28.32
C ARG A 76 5.34 -6.27 -27.28
N VAL A 77 4.48 -5.24 -27.17
CA VAL A 77 4.64 -4.16 -26.20
C VAL A 77 3.51 -4.24 -25.20
N ARG A 78 3.85 -4.26 -23.91
CA ARG A 78 2.88 -4.20 -22.82
C ARG A 78 3.10 -2.98 -21.96
N THR A 79 2.08 -2.13 -21.87
CA THR A 79 2.09 -0.95 -21.02
C THR A 79 1.30 -1.20 -19.75
N TYR A 80 1.96 -1.08 -18.58
CA TYR A 80 1.35 -1.13 -17.26
C TYR A 80 1.21 0.27 -16.72
N THR A 81 -0.02 0.77 -16.59
CA THR A 81 -0.30 2.08 -15.98
C THR A 81 -0.61 1.88 -14.50
N VAL A 82 0.22 2.45 -13.64
CA VAL A 82 0.11 2.40 -12.20
C VAL A 82 -0.58 3.66 -11.67
N LEU A 83 -1.65 3.46 -10.90
CA LEU A 83 -2.42 4.56 -10.31
C LEU A 83 -2.51 4.38 -8.80
N GLY A 84 -2.17 5.43 -8.04
CA GLY A 84 -2.32 5.46 -6.60
C GLY A 84 -1.02 5.50 -5.84
N GLN A 85 -1.06 4.98 -4.60
CA GLN A 85 0.06 5.07 -3.66
C GLN A 85 0.76 3.73 -3.54
N VAL A 86 2.09 3.71 -3.75
CA VAL A 86 2.92 2.54 -3.54
C VAL A 86 3.76 2.77 -2.28
N PHE A 87 3.58 1.91 -1.28
CA PHE A 87 4.25 1.96 0.00
C PHE A 87 4.26 0.55 0.63
N PHE A 88 4.86 0.39 1.81
CA PHE A 88 5.04 -0.93 2.44
C PHE A 88 3.79 -1.82 2.45
N ALA A 89 2.59 -1.25 2.69
CA ALA A 89 1.35 -2.03 2.75
C ALA A 89 0.76 -2.41 1.38
N SER A 90 1.22 -1.79 0.29
CA SER A 90 0.78 -2.07 -1.08
C SER A 90 1.87 -2.68 -1.97
N ALA A 91 3.12 -2.75 -1.50
CA ALA A 91 4.28 -3.22 -2.25
C ALA A 91 4.11 -4.66 -2.78
N ASP A 92 3.60 -5.57 -1.96
CA ASP A 92 3.36 -6.96 -2.38
C ASP A 92 2.28 -7.04 -3.46
N ARG A 93 1.20 -6.27 -3.30
CA ARG A 93 0.14 -6.20 -4.31
C ARG A 93 0.67 -5.61 -5.62
N PHE A 94 1.49 -4.56 -5.53
CA PHE A 94 2.17 -3.98 -6.68
C PHE A 94 2.94 -5.07 -7.43
N ALA A 95 3.84 -5.77 -6.76
CA ALA A 95 4.67 -6.81 -7.38
C ALA A 95 3.87 -7.98 -7.97
N GLN A 96 2.74 -8.37 -7.35
CA GLN A 96 1.88 -9.46 -7.81
C GLN A 96 0.94 -9.08 -8.96
N SER A 97 0.81 -7.79 -9.28
CA SER A 97 -0.10 -7.31 -10.32
C SER A 97 0.46 -7.40 -11.74
N PHE A 98 1.71 -7.81 -11.88
CA PHE A 98 2.39 -7.97 -13.17
C PHE A 98 2.37 -9.43 -13.61
N ASP A 99 2.10 -9.67 -14.89
CA ASP A 99 2.19 -11.00 -15.49
C ASP A 99 3.58 -11.20 -16.11
N PHE A 100 4.39 -12.01 -15.43
CA PHE A 100 5.76 -12.32 -15.86
C PHE A 100 5.85 -13.53 -16.79
N LYS A 101 4.73 -14.23 -17.04
CA LYS A 101 4.74 -15.45 -17.86
C LYS A 101 4.51 -15.17 -19.34
N GLU A 102 4.07 -13.99 -19.67
CA GLU A 102 3.82 -13.59 -21.03
C GLU A 102 5.14 -13.26 -21.74
N VAL A 103 5.32 -13.79 -22.94
CA VAL A 103 6.51 -13.49 -23.76
C VAL A 103 6.31 -12.13 -24.41
N ILE A 104 7.01 -11.12 -23.91
CA ILE A 104 6.88 -9.72 -24.29
C ILE A 104 8.28 -9.19 -24.61
N ASP A 105 8.41 -8.47 -25.73
CA ASP A 105 9.69 -7.86 -26.12
C ASP A 105 9.98 -6.60 -25.28
N THR A 106 8.96 -5.77 -25.06
CA THR A 106 9.11 -4.50 -24.34
C THR A 106 7.99 -4.33 -23.32
N VAL A 107 8.37 -4.03 -22.07
CA VAL A 107 7.46 -3.70 -20.96
C VAL A 107 7.64 -2.24 -20.60
N ARG A 108 6.58 -1.47 -20.71
CA ARG A 108 6.55 -0.07 -20.31
C ARG A 108 5.75 0.08 -19.03
N ILE A 109 6.37 0.62 -17.97
CA ILE A 109 5.74 0.84 -16.67
C ILE A 109 5.52 2.35 -16.51
N ASP A 110 4.29 2.80 -16.75
CA ASP A 110 3.88 4.19 -16.58
C ASP A 110 3.47 4.45 -15.12
N VAL A 111 4.29 5.21 -14.41
CA VAL A 111 4.11 5.60 -13.02
C VAL A 111 3.75 7.08 -12.86
N SER A 112 3.32 7.76 -13.93
CA SER A 112 2.98 9.20 -13.92
C SER A 112 1.92 9.56 -12.85
N ARG A 113 1.06 8.61 -12.52
CA ARG A 113 -0.03 8.76 -11.54
C ARG A 113 0.19 7.95 -10.27
N ALA A 114 1.40 7.42 -10.09
CA ALA A 114 1.82 6.70 -8.90
C ALA A 114 2.74 7.55 -8.04
N HIS A 115 2.70 7.32 -6.72
CA HIS A 115 3.62 7.95 -5.78
C HIS A 115 4.29 6.86 -4.96
N PHE A 116 5.61 6.83 -4.99
CA PHE A 116 6.45 5.94 -4.18
C PHE A 116 6.83 6.66 -2.88
N TRP A 117 6.38 6.12 -1.74
CA TRP A 117 6.47 6.79 -0.46
C TRP A 117 7.63 6.32 0.41
N ASP A 118 8.11 5.11 0.19
CA ASP A 118 9.13 4.51 1.03
C ASP A 118 10.08 3.60 0.22
N ILE A 119 11.15 3.17 0.89
CA ILE A 119 12.16 2.28 0.31
C ILE A 119 11.58 0.93 -0.10
N THR A 120 10.54 0.45 0.60
CA THR A 120 9.88 -0.82 0.27
C THR A 120 9.17 -0.72 -1.08
N ALA A 121 8.57 0.43 -1.38
CA ALA A 121 7.94 0.70 -2.68
C ALA A 121 8.99 0.72 -3.79
N VAL A 122 10.14 1.36 -3.58
CA VAL A 122 11.25 1.39 -4.55
C VAL A 122 11.79 -0.03 -4.78
N SER A 123 12.02 -0.79 -3.71
CA SER A 123 12.48 -2.19 -3.82
C SER A 123 11.47 -3.08 -4.54
N ALA A 124 10.17 -2.81 -4.42
CA ALA A 124 9.16 -3.53 -5.17
C ALA A 124 9.21 -3.22 -6.67
N LEU A 125 9.48 -1.95 -7.04
CA LEU A 125 9.70 -1.55 -8.43
C LEU A 125 10.96 -2.23 -9.00
N ASP A 126 12.08 -2.20 -8.27
CA ASP A 126 13.33 -2.87 -8.66
C ASP A 126 13.10 -4.36 -8.94
N LYS A 127 12.40 -5.06 -8.04
CA LYS A 127 12.08 -6.49 -8.21
C LYS A 127 11.27 -6.74 -9.47
N VAL A 128 10.31 -5.89 -9.79
CA VAL A 128 9.47 -6.03 -10.99
C VAL A 128 10.30 -5.80 -12.25
N VAL A 129 11.08 -4.71 -12.29
CA VAL A 129 11.94 -4.39 -13.44
C VAL A 129 12.95 -5.50 -13.70
N LEU A 130 13.69 -5.92 -12.66
CA LEU A 130 14.72 -6.95 -12.80
C LEU A 130 14.13 -8.32 -13.16
N LYS A 131 12.91 -8.63 -12.68
CA LYS A 131 12.25 -9.87 -13.04
C LYS A 131 11.86 -9.90 -14.52
N PHE A 132 11.32 -8.81 -15.07
CA PHE A 132 11.04 -8.74 -16.51
C PHE A 132 12.31 -8.78 -17.37
N ARG A 133 13.38 -8.06 -16.96
CA ARG A 133 14.68 -8.13 -17.66
C ARG A 133 15.24 -9.56 -17.67
N ARG A 134 15.07 -10.32 -16.60
CA ARG A 134 15.48 -11.72 -16.51
C ARG A 134 14.71 -12.63 -17.47
N GLU A 135 13.43 -12.36 -17.66
CA GLU A 135 12.59 -13.08 -18.65
C GLU A 135 12.88 -12.64 -20.10
N GLY A 136 13.82 -11.71 -20.30
CA GLY A 136 14.28 -11.26 -21.62
C GLY A 136 13.55 -10.04 -22.18
N ALA A 137 12.68 -9.41 -21.39
CA ALA A 137 11.96 -8.20 -21.80
C ALA A 137 12.82 -6.95 -21.58
N ASP A 138 12.79 -6.01 -22.53
CA ASP A 138 13.29 -4.66 -22.30
C ASP A 138 12.29 -3.87 -21.46
N VAL A 139 12.76 -3.19 -20.40
CA VAL A 139 11.87 -2.52 -19.44
C VAL A 139 12.15 -1.04 -19.39
N GLU A 140 11.14 -0.25 -19.68
CA GLU A 140 11.14 1.20 -19.62
C GLU A 140 10.20 1.69 -18.49
N VAL A 141 10.73 2.43 -17.50
CA VAL A 141 9.94 3.09 -16.48
C VAL A 141 9.75 4.55 -16.85
N ILE A 142 8.50 4.97 -17.03
CA ILE A 142 8.18 6.32 -17.50
C ILE A 142 7.29 7.07 -16.50
N GLY A 143 7.43 8.40 -16.49
CA GLY A 143 6.52 9.27 -15.76
C GLY A 143 6.77 9.36 -14.25
N LEU A 144 8.00 9.09 -13.78
CA LEU A 144 8.36 9.34 -12.39
C LEU A 144 8.16 10.82 -12.05
N ASN A 145 7.31 11.12 -11.06
CA ASN A 145 7.21 12.46 -10.52
C ASN A 145 8.47 12.84 -9.73
N GLU A 146 8.73 14.13 -9.55
CA GLU A 146 9.96 14.64 -8.94
C GLU A 146 10.29 13.99 -7.58
N ALA A 147 9.30 13.84 -6.70
CA ALA A 147 9.49 13.21 -5.40
C ALA A 147 9.83 11.71 -5.51
N SER A 148 9.13 10.99 -6.40
CA SER A 148 9.40 9.56 -6.63
C SER A 148 10.72 9.34 -7.37
N ALA A 149 11.07 10.23 -8.32
CA ALA A 149 12.35 10.18 -9.02
C ALA A 149 13.51 10.32 -8.03
N THR A 150 13.46 11.28 -7.12
CA THR A 150 14.49 11.46 -6.07
C THR A 150 14.65 10.20 -5.21
N MET A 151 13.54 9.53 -4.87
CA MET A 151 13.57 8.28 -4.09
C MET A 151 14.16 7.13 -4.91
N VAL A 152 13.77 6.99 -6.16
CA VAL A 152 14.26 5.94 -7.07
C VAL A 152 15.72 6.15 -7.38
N ASP A 153 16.16 7.36 -7.70
CA ASP A 153 17.59 7.68 -7.96
C ASP A 153 18.48 7.38 -6.75
N ARG A 154 17.96 7.65 -5.55
CA ARG A 154 18.74 7.45 -4.32
C ARG A 154 18.79 5.99 -3.87
N PHE A 155 17.69 5.29 -3.94
CA PHE A 155 17.50 3.95 -3.35
C PHE A 155 17.27 2.84 -4.38
N GLY A 156 16.88 3.18 -5.62
CA GLY A 156 16.68 2.22 -6.69
C GLY A 156 17.98 1.53 -7.09
N LEU A 157 17.86 0.27 -7.43
CA LEU A 157 18.98 -0.59 -7.83
C LEU A 157 18.92 -1.00 -9.31
N HIS A 158 17.74 -0.96 -9.93
CA HIS A 158 17.49 -1.52 -11.26
C HIS A 158 18.32 -0.87 -12.38
N ASP A 159 18.80 0.37 -12.22
CA ASP A 159 19.64 1.07 -13.18
C ASP A 159 21.14 1.11 -12.76
N LYS A 160 21.50 0.44 -11.67
CA LYS A 160 22.90 0.35 -11.21
C LYS A 160 23.59 -0.89 -11.78
N GLU A 161 24.86 -0.78 -12.14
CA GLU A 161 25.67 -1.91 -12.57
C GLU A 161 25.70 -3.01 -11.50
N GLY A 162 25.42 -4.26 -11.90
CA GLY A 162 25.37 -5.41 -10.98
C GLY A 162 24.06 -5.58 -10.20
N ALA A 163 23.01 -4.85 -10.56
CA ALA A 163 21.72 -4.94 -9.88
C ALA A 163 21.11 -6.34 -9.88
N GLU A 164 21.39 -7.12 -10.92
CA GLU A 164 20.88 -8.49 -11.07
C GLU A 164 21.41 -9.46 -10.01
N ASP A 165 22.65 -9.25 -9.55
CA ASP A 165 23.30 -10.10 -8.53
C ASP A 165 22.89 -9.75 -7.10
N LEU A 166 22.42 -8.50 -6.87
CA LEU A 166 22.13 -7.97 -5.52
C LEU A 166 20.76 -8.41 -4.98
N LEU A 167 19.81 -8.82 -5.82
CA LEU A 167 18.44 -9.15 -5.44
C LEU A 167 18.13 -10.66 -5.54
N LEU A 168 19.14 -11.49 -5.79
CA LEU A 168 18.99 -12.95 -5.78
C LEU A 168 19.06 -13.46 -4.32
N PRO A 169 18.06 -14.18 -3.80
CA PRO A 169 18.29 -15.12 -2.72
C PRO A 169 19.12 -16.27 -3.29
N GLN A 170 20.24 -16.55 -2.65
CA GLN A 170 21.00 -17.81 -2.85
C GLN A 170 20.12 -19.00 -2.48
#